data_923cdc25b6bed178510f3108f0088972
#
_entry.id   923cdc25b6bed178510f3108f0088972
#
_cell.length_a   1.000
_cell.length_b   1.000
_cell.length_c   1.000
_cell.angle_alpha   90.00
_cell.angle_beta   90.00
_cell.angle_gamma   90.00
#
_symmetry.space_group_name_H-M   'P 1'
#
loop_
_entity.id
_entity.type
_entity.pdbx_description
1 polymer ?
#
loop_
_entity_poly.entity_id
_entity_poly.type
_entity_poly.pdbx_seq_one_letter_code
_entity_poly.pdbx_strand_id
1 'polypeptide(L)'
;MDGVFETQPDRTDLPLVVMPVVIESMIGPFKRNFTMLENVARVRMYEDFTLDEDTIVERCKDADAVMVIGFHCADAILDRLDAKCYAFGGTGVASYINLEKTKERGIRVCNVLHYGDHAVAEHAMALLMELTRHAGALDMQVKQGDWDGADGFELFGKKLGIIGLGGIGQTVAGIANAFGMKVSAWNFHVPAQVFENLNVTPVEDMNELISNSDVVSVHMPLLDSTRGIITAKNLDALRPGTLFVNTARAEVIEPGALLARLQRGDIPAALDVFDHEPLAADDPLCKIPGIVLTPHIAWRTDGAYIGMTKQVVQSIAAFFKGEEFNVVV
;
A
#
# COMPACT_ATOMS: atom_id res chain seq x y z
N MET A 1 0.51 32.26 -11.51
CA MET A 1 -0.33 31.05 -11.41
C MET A 1 -0.07 30.51 -10.02
N ASP A 2 -0.97 30.79 -9.09
CA ASP A 2 -0.87 30.30 -7.72
C ASP A 2 -1.07 28.77 -7.76
N GLY A 3 -0.16 28.02 -7.10
CA GLY A 3 -0.25 26.56 -6.99
C GLY A 3 0.49 25.75 -8.09
N VAL A 4 1.38 26.35 -8.85
CA VAL A 4 2.26 25.63 -9.79
C VAL A 4 3.72 25.93 -9.47
N PHE A 5 4.48 24.90 -9.20
CA PHE A 5 5.92 24.97 -8.99
C PHE A 5 6.67 24.48 -10.24
N GLU A 6 7.65 25.25 -10.71
CA GLU A 6 8.52 24.86 -11.83
C GLU A 6 9.99 24.94 -11.45
N THR A 7 10.78 23.94 -11.91
CA THR A 7 12.24 24.00 -11.89
C THR A 7 12.75 24.47 -13.26
N GLN A 8 13.78 25.29 -13.29
CA GLN A 8 14.49 25.68 -14.53
C GLN A 8 13.53 26.13 -15.67
N PRO A 9 12.57 27.06 -15.42
CA PRO A 9 11.52 27.39 -16.38
C PRO A 9 12.06 27.97 -17.71
N ASP A 10 13.25 28.61 -17.69
CA ASP A 10 13.90 29.20 -18.87
C ASP A 10 14.66 28.15 -19.72
N ARG A 11 14.85 26.93 -19.22
CA ARG A 11 15.54 25.83 -19.92
C ARG A 11 14.58 25.00 -20.79
N THR A 12 14.00 25.67 -21.80
CA THR A 12 13.07 25.03 -22.75
C THR A 12 13.72 23.98 -23.65
N ASP A 13 15.05 23.91 -23.64
CA ASP A 13 15.88 22.89 -24.29
C ASP A 13 15.86 21.53 -23.54
N LEU A 14 15.42 21.52 -22.27
CA LEU A 14 15.32 20.31 -21.47
C LEU A 14 13.91 19.67 -21.58
N PRO A 15 13.83 18.33 -21.51
CA PRO A 15 12.54 17.64 -21.49
C PRO A 15 11.68 18.05 -20.28
N LEU A 16 10.36 18.00 -20.43
CA LEU A 16 9.40 18.39 -19.41
C LEU A 16 8.86 17.16 -18.66
N VAL A 17 9.03 17.18 -17.36
CA VAL A 17 8.39 16.25 -16.44
C VAL A 17 7.20 16.93 -15.79
N VAL A 18 6.03 16.30 -15.83
CA VAL A 18 4.84 16.84 -15.18
C VAL A 18 4.39 15.94 -14.04
N MET A 19 4.14 16.58 -12.90
CA MET A 19 3.37 16.02 -11.80
C MET A 19 2.02 16.73 -11.76
N PRO A 20 0.95 16.10 -12.31
CA PRO A 20 -0.32 16.80 -12.49
C PRO A 20 -1.09 17.02 -11.19
N VAL A 21 -0.81 16.23 -10.16
CA VAL A 21 -1.41 16.32 -8.83
C VAL A 21 -0.39 15.90 -7.78
N VAL A 22 -0.51 16.42 -6.56
CA VAL A 22 0.33 16.03 -5.43
C VAL A 22 -0.44 16.09 -4.12
N ILE A 23 -0.14 15.18 -3.19
CA ILE A 23 -0.63 15.24 -1.81
C ILE A 23 0.21 16.29 -1.07
N GLU A 24 -0.41 17.21 -0.36
CA GLU A 24 0.24 18.36 0.30
C GLU A 24 1.50 17.97 1.10
N SER A 25 1.42 16.91 1.89
CA SER A 25 2.55 16.39 2.70
C SER A 25 3.75 15.90 1.88
N MET A 26 3.59 15.68 0.57
CA MET A 26 4.66 15.23 -0.33
C MET A 26 5.34 16.37 -1.10
N ILE A 27 4.77 17.57 -1.11
CA ILE A 27 5.31 18.75 -1.83
C ILE A 27 6.76 19.02 -1.41
N GLY A 28 7.00 19.16 -0.11
CA GLY A 28 8.35 19.41 0.42
C GLY A 28 9.36 18.30 0.10
N PRO A 29 9.05 17.01 0.34
CA PRO A 29 9.87 15.88 -0.08
C PRO A 29 10.20 15.89 -1.59
N PHE A 30 9.25 16.12 -2.48
CA PHE A 30 9.51 16.20 -3.92
C PHE A 30 10.43 17.35 -4.29
N LYS A 31 10.15 18.57 -3.79
CA LYS A 31 10.99 19.75 -4.06
C LYS A 31 12.45 19.52 -3.70
N ARG A 32 12.73 18.84 -2.57
CA ARG A 32 14.11 18.48 -2.19
C ARG A 32 14.77 17.53 -3.18
N ASN A 33 14.01 16.58 -3.73
CA ASN A 33 14.55 15.55 -4.63
C ASN A 33 14.71 16.05 -6.07
N PHE A 34 14.01 17.11 -6.50
CA PHE A 34 14.13 17.66 -7.87
C PHE A 34 15.53 18.14 -8.21
N THR A 35 16.42 18.36 -7.24
CA THR A 35 17.85 18.63 -7.50
C THR A 35 18.52 17.50 -8.30
N MET A 36 18.02 16.27 -8.24
CA MET A 36 18.52 15.14 -9.05
C MET A 36 18.21 15.29 -10.55
N LEU A 37 17.26 16.17 -10.92
CA LEU A 37 16.88 16.47 -12.29
C LEU A 37 17.54 17.76 -12.83
N GLU A 38 18.37 18.41 -12.03
CA GLU A 38 19.09 19.61 -12.47
C GLU A 38 19.92 19.31 -13.73
N ASN A 39 19.75 20.12 -14.77
CA ASN A 39 20.33 19.92 -16.11
C ASN A 39 19.97 18.60 -16.82
N VAL A 40 19.01 17.82 -16.31
CA VAL A 40 18.51 16.59 -16.91
C VAL A 40 17.11 16.79 -17.49
N ALA A 41 16.23 17.39 -16.70
CA ALA A 41 14.85 17.70 -17.07
C ALA A 41 14.33 18.87 -16.25
N ARG A 42 13.40 19.63 -16.80
CA ARG A 42 12.61 20.61 -16.03
C ARG A 42 11.36 19.94 -15.48
N VAL A 43 10.92 20.35 -14.30
CA VAL A 43 9.73 19.79 -13.64
C VAL A 43 8.65 20.86 -13.52
N ARG A 44 7.42 20.48 -13.83
CA ARG A 44 6.20 21.24 -13.51
C ARG A 44 5.36 20.42 -12.56
N MET A 45 5.18 20.91 -11.33
CA MET A 45 4.37 20.28 -10.29
C MET A 45 3.18 21.17 -9.96
N TYR A 46 1.97 20.62 -10.05
CA TYR A 46 0.74 21.24 -9.59
C TYR A 46 0.54 20.93 -8.13
N GLU A 47 0.49 21.95 -7.26
CA GLU A 47 0.47 21.84 -5.80
C GLU A 47 -0.96 21.65 -5.24
N ASP A 48 -1.86 21.10 -6.03
CA ASP A 48 -3.22 20.76 -5.67
C ASP A 48 -3.52 19.30 -5.99
N PHE A 49 -4.65 18.81 -5.52
CA PHE A 49 -5.10 17.44 -5.77
C PHE A 49 -6.44 17.45 -6.52
N THR A 50 -6.50 16.74 -7.63
CA THR A 50 -7.72 16.49 -8.41
C THR A 50 -7.72 15.07 -8.95
N LEU A 51 -8.91 14.50 -9.14
CA LEU A 51 -9.12 13.23 -9.84
C LEU A 51 -9.83 13.44 -11.19
N ASP A 52 -10.03 14.71 -11.60
CA ASP A 52 -10.65 15.04 -12.88
C ASP A 52 -9.71 14.73 -14.05
N GLU A 53 -10.10 13.75 -14.86
CA GLU A 53 -9.28 13.23 -15.96
C GLU A 53 -8.93 14.29 -17.00
N ASP A 54 -9.87 15.19 -17.32
CA ASP A 54 -9.65 16.25 -18.32
C ASP A 54 -8.60 17.26 -17.80
N THR A 55 -8.65 17.61 -16.55
CA THR A 55 -7.66 18.46 -15.89
C THR A 55 -6.27 17.79 -15.89
N ILE A 56 -6.21 16.50 -15.56
CA ILE A 56 -4.94 15.73 -15.55
C ILE A 56 -4.33 15.72 -16.96
N VAL A 57 -5.14 15.42 -17.97
CA VAL A 57 -4.69 15.41 -19.38
C VAL A 57 -4.21 16.78 -19.83
N GLU A 58 -4.97 17.84 -19.55
CA GLU A 58 -4.56 19.21 -19.93
C GLU A 58 -3.23 19.62 -19.28
N ARG A 59 -3.01 19.24 -18.01
CA ARG A 59 -1.75 19.49 -17.32
C ARG A 59 -0.57 18.73 -17.92
N CYS A 60 -0.81 17.53 -18.43
CA CYS A 60 0.22 16.60 -18.94
C CYS A 60 0.41 16.62 -20.45
N LYS A 61 -0.35 17.38 -21.22
CA LYS A 61 -0.36 17.33 -22.70
C LYS A 61 1.00 17.52 -23.37
N ASP A 62 1.89 18.30 -22.77
CA ASP A 62 3.23 18.62 -23.29
C ASP A 62 4.33 17.84 -22.53
N ALA A 63 4.00 16.86 -21.71
CA ALA A 63 4.94 16.14 -20.87
C ALA A 63 5.72 15.08 -21.66
N ASP A 64 7.05 15.04 -21.50
CA ASP A 64 7.89 13.93 -21.93
C ASP A 64 7.84 12.76 -20.94
N ALA A 65 7.64 13.06 -19.65
CA ALA A 65 7.43 12.07 -18.60
C ALA A 65 6.41 12.56 -17.57
N VAL A 66 5.69 11.61 -16.93
CA VAL A 66 4.65 11.89 -15.94
C VAL A 66 4.95 11.19 -14.62
N MET A 67 4.85 11.92 -13.51
CA MET A 67 4.85 11.35 -12.16
C MET A 67 3.41 11.05 -11.75
N VAL A 68 3.10 9.79 -11.51
CA VAL A 68 1.74 9.31 -11.17
C VAL A 68 1.64 9.11 -9.66
N ILE A 69 0.99 10.06 -8.98
CA ILE A 69 0.89 10.10 -7.52
C ILE A 69 -0.57 10.21 -7.10
N GLY A 70 -1.12 9.15 -6.53
CA GLY A 70 -2.46 9.18 -5.92
C GLY A 70 -3.63 9.24 -6.89
N PHE A 71 -3.44 9.00 -8.18
CA PHE A 71 -4.51 8.90 -9.17
C PHE A 71 -4.33 7.68 -10.08
N HIS A 72 -5.43 7.17 -10.63
CA HIS A 72 -5.41 6.13 -11.65
C HIS A 72 -5.12 6.76 -13.02
N CYS A 73 -4.02 6.34 -13.64
CA CYS A 73 -3.72 6.67 -15.03
C CYS A 73 -4.45 5.70 -15.96
N ALA A 74 -5.78 5.88 -16.04
CA ALA A 74 -6.66 5.05 -16.85
C ALA A 74 -6.30 5.12 -18.35
N ASP A 75 -6.79 4.15 -19.14
CA ASP A 75 -6.60 4.11 -20.59
C ASP A 75 -7.03 5.41 -21.27
N ALA A 76 -8.12 6.02 -20.80
CA ALA A 76 -8.61 7.31 -21.31
C ALA A 76 -7.60 8.47 -21.15
N ILE A 77 -6.77 8.43 -20.10
CA ILE A 77 -5.67 9.39 -19.91
C ILE A 77 -4.47 9.01 -20.78
N LEU A 78 -4.07 7.71 -20.75
CA LEU A 78 -2.94 7.21 -21.54
C LEU A 78 -3.08 7.49 -23.04
N ASP A 79 -4.30 7.34 -23.59
CA ASP A 79 -4.57 7.52 -25.02
C ASP A 79 -4.45 8.98 -25.49
N ARG A 80 -4.54 9.92 -24.57
CA ARG A 80 -4.51 11.36 -24.85
C ARG A 80 -3.13 11.99 -24.59
N LEU A 81 -2.14 11.21 -24.14
CA LEU A 81 -0.81 11.69 -23.78
C LEU A 81 0.29 11.01 -24.62
N ASP A 82 1.31 11.79 -24.96
CA ASP A 82 2.47 11.34 -25.74
C ASP A 82 3.71 11.05 -24.87
N ALA A 83 3.61 11.19 -23.56
CA ALA A 83 4.69 10.94 -22.62
C ALA A 83 5.28 9.52 -22.77
N LYS A 84 6.61 9.41 -22.66
CA LYS A 84 7.35 8.16 -22.88
C LYS A 84 7.79 7.46 -21.60
N CYS A 85 7.57 8.10 -20.43
CA CYS A 85 7.88 7.51 -19.13
C CYS A 85 6.81 7.89 -18.11
N TYR A 86 6.37 6.90 -17.34
CA TYR A 86 5.46 7.09 -16.20
C TYR A 86 6.13 6.52 -14.95
N ALA A 87 6.42 7.38 -13.97
CA ALA A 87 6.98 6.99 -12.68
C ALA A 87 5.87 6.98 -11.63
N PHE A 88 5.46 5.79 -11.21
CA PHE A 88 4.38 5.59 -10.25
C PHE A 88 4.91 5.62 -8.80
N GLY A 89 4.25 6.39 -7.94
CA GLY A 89 4.58 6.53 -6.53
C GLY A 89 3.99 5.42 -5.65
N GLY A 90 4.18 4.18 -6.03
CA GLY A 90 3.71 3.02 -5.30
C GLY A 90 4.35 1.73 -5.82
N THR A 91 4.20 0.62 -5.09
CA THR A 91 4.72 -0.69 -5.53
C THR A 91 3.78 -1.36 -6.54
N GLY A 92 2.47 -1.32 -6.30
CA GLY A 92 1.45 -2.03 -7.07
C GLY A 92 0.99 -1.28 -8.31
N VAL A 93 1.89 -0.97 -9.25
CA VAL A 93 1.61 -0.14 -10.41
C VAL A 93 0.55 -0.72 -11.37
N ALA A 94 0.43 -2.04 -11.48
CA ALA A 94 -0.53 -2.71 -12.35
C ALA A 94 -2.01 -2.39 -12.02
N SER A 95 -2.31 -1.99 -10.78
CA SER A 95 -3.65 -1.52 -10.38
C SER A 95 -3.94 -0.09 -10.81
N TYR A 96 -2.94 0.66 -11.29
CA TYR A 96 -3.06 2.09 -11.60
C TYR A 96 -2.76 2.43 -13.05
N ILE A 97 -1.97 1.61 -13.75
CA ILE A 97 -1.52 1.83 -15.13
C ILE A 97 -1.65 0.51 -15.90
N ASN A 98 -2.22 0.56 -17.09
CA ASN A 98 -2.32 -0.60 -17.98
C ASN A 98 -0.94 -0.94 -18.56
N LEU A 99 -0.28 -1.94 -18.00
CA LEU A 99 1.09 -2.33 -18.36
C LEU A 99 1.18 -2.94 -19.78
N GLU A 100 0.18 -3.69 -20.21
CA GLU A 100 0.16 -4.26 -21.57
C GLU A 100 0.13 -3.14 -22.62
N LYS A 101 -0.79 -2.20 -22.44
CA LYS A 101 -0.92 -1.05 -23.34
C LYS A 101 0.32 -0.17 -23.36
N THR A 102 0.95 0.07 -22.21
CA THR A 102 2.20 0.85 -22.15
C THR A 102 3.34 0.14 -22.86
N LYS A 103 3.43 -1.19 -22.71
CA LYS A 103 4.40 -2.03 -23.41
C LYS A 103 4.22 -1.97 -24.93
N GLU A 104 2.99 -2.12 -25.42
CA GLU A 104 2.67 -2.03 -26.85
C GLU A 104 3.05 -0.66 -27.46
N ARG A 105 2.93 0.42 -26.68
CA ARG A 105 3.27 1.78 -27.09
C ARG A 105 4.75 2.14 -26.88
N GLY A 106 5.57 1.23 -26.35
CA GLY A 106 6.98 1.50 -26.04
C GLY A 106 7.17 2.55 -24.94
N ILE A 107 6.23 2.62 -24.00
CA ILE A 107 6.26 3.55 -22.87
C ILE A 107 6.92 2.84 -21.69
N ARG A 108 7.93 3.49 -21.09
CA ARG A 108 8.55 3.00 -19.86
C ARG A 108 7.65 3.27 -18.66
N VAL A 109 7.43 2.26 -17.84
CA VAL A 109 6.75 2.40 -16.55
C VAL A 109 7.70 1.97 -15.43
N CYS A 110 7.83 2.84 -14.42
CA CYS A 110 8.62 2.56 -13.22
C CYS A 110 7.72 2.60 -11.99
N ASN A 111 8.09 1.83 -10.96
CA ASN A 111 7.44 1.86 -9.65
C ASN A 111 8.44 2.23 -8.54
N VAL A 112 8.02 2.11 -7.29
CA VAL A 112 8.88 2.26 -6.11
C VAL A 112 8.82 0.98 -5.27
N LEU A 113 9.97 0.58 -4.70
CA LEU A 113 10.13 -0.66 -3.95
C LEU A 113 10.57 -0.37 -2.52
N HIS A 114 10.09 -1.15 -1.56
CA HIS A 114 10.53 -1.13 -0.15
C HIS A 114 10.40 0.22 0.58
N TYR A 115 9.72 1.21 -0.01
CA TYR A 115 9.56 2.53 0.59
C TYR A 115 8.63 2.53 1.80
N GLY A 116 7.66 1.61 1.83
CA GLY A 116 6.61 1.51 2.82
C GLY A 116 6.73 0.31 3.76
N ASP A 117 7.82 -0.47 3.71
CA ASP A 117 7.92 -1.72 4.47
C ASP A 117 7.73 -1.49 5.98
N HIS A 118 8.38 -0.47 6.55
CA HIS A 118 8.20 -0.09 7.95
C HIS A 118 6.83 0.54 8.19
N ALA A 119 6.43 1.51 7.38
CA ALA A 119 5.16 2.23 7.55
C ALA A 119 3.95 1.28 7.58
N VAL A 120 3.87 0.37 6.59
CA VAL A 120 2.76 -0.60 6.50
C VAL A 120 2.82 -1.64 7.64
N ALA A 121 4.02 -2.08 8.02
CA ALA A 121 4.18 -3.00 9.13
C ALA A 121 3.77 -2.36 10.47
N GLU A 122 4.17 -1.13 10.73
CA GLU A 122 3.78 -0.36 11.91
C GLU A 122 2.26 -0.14 11.94
N HIS A 123 1.64 0.17 10.79
CA HIS A 123 0.19 0.33 10.70
C HIS A 123 -0.56 -0.99 10.94
N ALA A 124 -0.08 -2.10 10.38
CA ALA A 124 -0.66 -3.43 10.66
C ALA A 124 -0.60 -3.78 12.15
N MET A 125 0.51 -3.44 12.83
CA MET A 125 0.65 -3.62 14.27
C MET A 125 -0.22 -2.64 15.06
N ALA A 126 -0.37 -1.38 14.62
CA ALA A 126 -1.28 -0.41 15.24
C ALA A 126 -2.74 -0.89 15.16
N LEU A 127 -3.17 -1.38 14.01
CA LEU A 127 -4.49 -1.99 13.81
C LEU A 127 -4.68 -3.23 14.69
N LEU A 128 -3.67 -4.09 14.80
CA LEU A 128 -3.70 -5.23 15.71
C LEU A 128 -3.82 -4.78 17.17
N MET A 129 -3.09 -3.74 17.59
CA MET A 129 -3.19 -3.18 18.93
C MET A 129 -4.57 -2.56 19.20
N GLU A 130 -5.18 -1.91 18.21
CA GLU A 130 -6.55 -1.40 18.33
C GLU A 130 -7.56 -2.55 18.52
N LEU A 131 -7.46 -3.63 17.75
CA LEU A 131 -8.30 -4.83 17.93
C LEU A 131 -8.14 -5.46 19.32
N THR A 132 -6.95 -5.38 19.90
CA THR A 132 -6.67 -6.06 21.18
C THR A 132 -6.88 -5.17 22.40
N ARG A 133 -6.80 -3.86 22.27
CA ARG A 133 -6.80 -2.93 23.43
C ARG A 133 -7.85 -1.83 23.32
N HIS A 134 -8.53 -1.66 22.16
CA HIS A 134 -9.64 -0.74 21.93
C HIS A 134 -9.32 0.73 22.30
N ALA A 135 -8.06 1.15 22.18
CA ALA A 135 -7.59 2.42 22.71
C ALA A 135 -8.31 3.64 22.10
N GLY A 136 -8.57 3.61 20.77
CA GLY A 136 -9.30 4.67 20.09
C GLY A 136 -10.78 4.73 20.49
N ALA A 137 -11.45 3.59 20.58
CA ALA A 137 -12.85 3.51 21.01
C ALA A 137 -13.02 3.96 22.49
N LEU A 138 -12.11 3.51 23.37
CA LEU A 138 -12.14 3.90 24.78
C LEU A 138 -11.80 5.38 25.00
N ASP A 139 -10.87 5.97 24.20
CA ASP A 139 -10.62 7.41 24.23
C ASP A 139 -11.89 8.22 23.95
N MET A 140 -12.65 7.79 22.92
CA MET A 140 -13.91 8.44 22.60
C MET A 140 -14.96 8.32 23.74
N GLN A 141 -15.07 7.13 24.36
CA GLN A 141 -15.99 6.91 25.48
C GLN A 141 -15.63 7.81 26.68
N VAL A 142 -14.36 7.87 27.07
CA VAL A 142 -13.90 8.75 28.16
C VAL A 142 -14.21 10.22 27.89
N LYS A 143 -14.02 10.69 26.65
CA LYS A 143 -14.35 12.07 26.24
C LYS A 143 -15.86 12.36 26.26
N GLN A 144 -16.69 11.33 26.18
CA GLN A 144 -18.15 11.41 26.31
C GLN A 144 -18.63 11.28 27.76
N GLY A 145 -17.73 11.03 28.71
CA GLY A 145 -18.03 10.86 30.14
C GLY A 145 -18.32 9.44 30.58
N ASP A 146 -18.12 8.46 29.69
CA ASP A 146 -18.23 7.04 30.00
C ASP A 146 -16.90 6.49 30.56
N TRP A 147 -16.98 5.62 31.58
CA TRP A 147 -15.82 5.10 32.32
C TRP A 147 -15.84 3.56 32.47
N ASP A 148 -16.70 2.84 31.75
CA ASP A 148 -16.89 1.40 31.94
C ASP A 148 -15.70 0.56 31.46
N GLY A 149 -15.03 0.98 30.40
CA GLY A 149 -13.89 0.26 29.82
C GLY A 149 -14.26 -1.01 29.04
N ALA A 150 -13.23 -1.77 28.63
CA ALA A 150 -13.37 -3.04 27.94
C ALA A 150 -12.19 -3.96 28.26
N ASP A 151 -12.44 -5.27 28.29
CA ASP A 151 -11.38 -6.27 28.45
C ASP A 151 -10.52 -6.35 27.19
N GLY A 152 -9.20 -6.48 27.37
CA GLY A 152 -8.24 -6.60 26.28
C GLY A 152 -7.76 -8.03 26.06
N PHE A 153 -7.06 -8.22 24.93
CA PHE A 153 -6.40 -9.45 24.56
C PHE A 153 -4.87 -9.24 24.61
N GLU A 154 -4.14 -10.13 25.30
CA GLU A 154 -2.69 -10.03 25.43
C GLU A 154 -1.99 -10.75 24.27
N LEU A 155 -1.03 -10.07 23.60
CA LEU A 155 -0.29 -10.65 22.46
C LEU A 155 0.88 -11.53 22.89
N PHE A 156 1.44 -11.35 24.09
CA PHE A 156 2.57 -12.13 24.58
C PHE A 156 2.24 -13.63 24.57
N GLY A 157 3.12 -14.42 23.96
CA GLY A 157 2.97 -15.88 23.83
C GLY A 157 1.95 -16.35 22.79
N LYS A 158 1.18 -15.43 22.17
CA LYS A 158 0.21 -15.78 21.09
C LYS A 158 0.91 -16.09 19.78
N LYS A 159 0.20 -16.81 18.93
CA LYS A 159 0.67 -17.27 17.62
C LYS A 159 0.22 -16.30 16.53
N LEU A 160 1.19 -15.72 15.82
CA LEU A 160 0.95 -14.91 14.61
C LEU A 160 1.24 -15.76 13.37
N GLY A 161 0.24 -15.90 12.49
CA GLY A 161 0.38 -16.45 11.16
C GLY A 161 0.49 -15.32 10.12
N ILE A 162 1.60 -15.27 9.40
CA ILE A 162 1.86 -14.27 8.35
C ILE A 162 1.62 -14.92 6.99
N ILE A 163 0.70 -14.37 6.19
CA ILE A 163 0.49 -14.77 4.80
C ILE A 163 1.25 -13.78 3.91
N GLY A 164 2.43 -14.19 3.43
CA GLY A 164 3.35 -13.35 2.66
C GLY A 164 4.53 -12.80 3.48
N LEU A 165 5.72 -13.37 3.31
CA LEU A 165 6.94 -12.98 4.03
C LEU A 165 7.89 -12.16 3.12
N GLY A 166 7.33 -11.13 2.42
CA GLY A 166 8.08 -10.08 1.73
C GLY A 166 8.62 -9.03 2.72
N GLY A 167 9.07 -7.85 2.23
CA GLY A 167 9.64 -6.80 3.08
C GLY A 167 8.74 -6.39 4.25
N ILE A 168 7.45 -6.16 3.98
CA ILE A 168 6.45 -5.83 5.02
C ILE A 168 6.28 -6.99 6.00
N GLY A 169 6.05 -8.22 5.50
CA GLY A 169 5.85 -9.39 6.36
C GLY A 169 7.06 -9.70 7.26
N GLN A 170 8.27 -9.50 6.75
CA GLN A 170 9.52 -9.63 7.53
C GLN A 170 9.60 -8.57 8.64
N THR A 171 9.23 -7.34 8.34
CA THR A 171 9.19 -6.25 9.33
C THR A 171 8.16 -6.53 10.41
N VAL A 172 6.94 -6.96 10.03
CA VAL A 172 5.90 -7.40 10.99
C VAL A 172 6.38 -8.55 11.87
N ALA A 173 7.07 -9.55 11.28
CA ALA A 173 7.63 -10.66 12.04
C ALA A 173 8.63 -10.19 13.09
N GLY A 174 9.52 -9.23 12.75
CA GLY A 174 10.47 -8.64 13.67
C GLY A 174 9.79 -7.94 14.85
N ILE A 175 8.78 -7.12 14.57
CA ILE A 175 8.00 -6.41 15.60
C ILE A 175 7.25 -7.41 16.49
N ALA A 176 6.58 -8.40 15.90
CA ALA A 176 5.82 -9.41 16.62
C ALA A 176 6.71 -10.27 17.54
N ASN A 177 7.92 -10.63 17.09
CA ASN A 177 8.91 -11.29 17.93
C ASN A 177 9.31 -10.44 19.15
N ALA A 178 9.48 -9.11 18.96
CA ALA A 178 9.77 -8.19 20.06
C ALA A 178 8.59 -8.09 21.07
N PHE A 179 7.34 -8.30 20.61
CA PHE A 179 6.16 -8.44 21.48
C PHE A 179 6.09 -9.82 22.17
N GLY A 180 7.04 -10.73 21.91
CA GLY A 180 7.05 -12.08 22.49
C GLY A 180 6.02 -13.03 21.85
N MET A 181 5.54 -12.74 20.65
CA MET A 181 4.66 -13.64 19.89
C MET A 181 5.45 -14.80 19.28
N LYS A 182 4.76 -15.90 18.98
CA LYS A 182 5.30 -17.04 18.22
C LYS A 182 4.90 -16.85 16.75
N VAL A 183 5.90 -16.55 15.89
CA VAL A 183 5.63 -16.18 14.51
C VAL A 183 5.82 -17.38 13.58
N SER A 184 4.83 -17.63 12.72
CA SER A 184 4.89 -18.59 11.62
C SER A 184 4.49 -17.88 10.32
N ALA A 185 4.99 -18.34 9.17
CA ALA A 185 4.64 -17.71 7.90
C ALA A 185 4.47 -18.73 6.78
N TRP A 186 3.53 -18.43 5.89
CA TRP A 186 3.33 -19.05 4.60
C TRP A 186 3.75 -18.09 3.48
N ASN A 187 4.54 -18.57 2.54
CA ASN A 187 4.93 -17.81 1.35
C ASN A 187 5.33 -18.75 0.22
N PHE A 188 5.28 -18.32 -1.05
CA PHE A 188 5.64 -19.17 -2.20
C PHE A 188 7.12 -19.53 -2.22
N HIS A 189 8.00 -18.53 -2.14
CA HIS A 189 9.43 -18.69 -2.30
C HIS A 189 10.19 -17.70 -1.40
N VAL A 190 10.57 -18.17 -0.23
CA VAL A 190 11.46 -17.41 0.68
C VAL A 190 12.62 -18.32 1.06
N PRO A 191 13.88 -17.88 0.95
CA PRO A 191 15.03 -18.66 1.36
C PRO A 191 14.93 -19.07 2.84
N ALA A 192 15.32 -20.31 3.16
CA ALA A 192 15.28 -20.84 4.54
C ALA A 192 16.01 -19.94 5.53
N GLN A 193 17.13 -19.34 5.11
CA GLN A 193 17.91 -18.42 5.94
C GLN A 193 17.12 -17.21 6.43
N VAL A 194 16.12 -16.73 5.66
CA VAL A 194 15.27 -15.60 6.08
C VAL A 194 14.40 -16.01 7.26
N PHE A 195 13.83 -17.21 7.23
CA PHE A 195 13.04 -17.74 8.33
C PHE A 195 13.89 -17.89 9.61
N GLU A 196 15.09 -18.43 9.48
CA GLU A 196 16.03 -18.59 10.60
C GLU A 196 16.44 -17.24 11.20
N ASN A 197 16.85 -16.28 10.36
CA ASN A 197 17.30 -14.96 10.80
C ASN A 197 16.21 -14.17 11.52
N LEU A 198 14.96 -14.38 11.14
CA LEU A 198 13.80 -13.70 11.72
C LEU A 198 13.14 -14.49 12.86
N ASN A 199 13.62 -15.68 13.19
CA ASN A 199 12.97 -16.59 14.15
C ASN A 199 11.49 -16.81 13.81
N VAL A 200 11.22 -17.17 12.53
CA VAL A 200 9.89 -17.45 11.98
C VAL A 200 9.82 -18.92 11.59
N THR A 201 8.75 -19.61 11.97
CA THR A 201 8.51 -21.00 11.58
C THR A 201 7.87 -21.04 10.18
N PRO A 202 8.50 -21.69 9.18
CA PRO A 202 7.89 -21.87 7.88
C PRO A 202 6.71 -22.87 7.97
N VAL A 203 5.63 -22.58 7.27
CA VAL A 203 4.46 -23.47 7.15
C VAL A 203 4.11 -23.60 5.67
N GLU A 204 3.99 -24.82 5.16
CA GLU A 204 3.75 -25.10 3.74
C GLU A 204 2.27 -25.03 3.36
N ASP A 205 1.37 -25.36 4.28
CA ASP A 205 -0.08 -25.33 4.07
C ASP A 205 -0.70 -24.09 4.72
N MET A 206 -1.37 -23.26 3.90
CA MET A 206 -2.02 -22.05 4.37
C MET A 206 -3.15 -22.35 5.37
N ASN A 207 -3.89 -23.43 5.20
CA ASN A 207 -4.96 -23.79 6.16
C ASN A 207 -4.35 -24.21 7.50
N GLU A 208 -3.21 -24.91 7.49
CA GLU A 208 -2.48 -25.25 8.71
C GLU A 208 -2.01 -23.97 9.42
N LEU A 209 -1.43 -23.02 8.70
CA LEU A 209 -1.04 -21.72 9.26
C LEU A 209 -2.23 -21.04 9.93
N ILE A 210 -3.33 -20.86 9.19
CA ILE A 210 -4.52 -20.13 9.65
C ILE A 210 -5.16 -20.82 10.86
N SER A 211 -5.39 -22.13 10.80
CA SER A 211 -6.04 -22.88 11.89
C SER A 211 -5.24 -22.94 13.19
N ASN A 212 -3.91 -22.79 13.10
CA ASN A 212 -3.02 -22.81 14.25
C ASN A 212 -2.69 -21.42 14.83
N SER A 213 -3.18 -20.34 14.20
CA SER A 213 -2.88 -18.96 14.60
C SER A 213 -3.95 -18.35 15.50
N ASP A 214 -3.53 -17.46 16.42
CA ASP A 214 -4.41 -16.60 17.21
C ASP A 214 -4.62 -15.26 16.51
N VAL A 215 -3.66 -14.87 15.65
CA VAL A 215 -3.69 -13.70 14.78
C VAL A 215 -3.26 -14.12 13.40
N VAL A 216 -3.95 -13.68 12.35
CA VAL A 216 -3.56 -13.84 10.94
C VAL A 216 -3.38 -12.47 10.32
N SER A 217 -2.22 -12.24 9.69
CA SER A 217 -1.92 -10.96 9.02
C SER A 217 -1.48 -11.20 7.57
N VAL A 218 -2.09 -10.44 6.65
CA VAL A 218 -1.91 -10.61 5.19
C VAL A 218 -0.97 -9.53 4.65
N HIS A 219 0.09 -9.99 3.95
CA HIS A 219 1.14 -9.15 3.35
C HIS A 219 1.54 -9.62 1.94
N MET A 220 0.57 -10.16 1.20
CA MET A 220 0.78 -10.61 -0.18
C MET A 220 0.61 -9.46 -1.18
N PRO A 221 1.50 -9.31 -2.18
CA PRO A 221 1.26 -8.39 -3.29
C PRO A 221 0.11 -8.91 -4.16
N LEU A 222 -0.60 -8.00 -4.82
CA LEU A 222 -1.59 -8.36 -5.84
C LEU A 222 -0.88 -8.60 -7.18
N LEU A 223 -0.93 -9.83 -7.62
CA LEU A 223 -0.45 -10.34 -8.92
C LEU A 223 -1.53 -11.27 -9.48
N ASP A 224 -1.45 -11.62 -10.76
CA ASP A 224 -2.37 -12.61 -11.33
C ASP A 224 -2.33 -13.93 -10.58
N SER A 225 -1.14 -14.34 -10.12
CA SER A 225 -0.93 -15.57 -9.34
C SER A 225 -1.39 -15.50 -7.88
N THR A 226 -1.66 -14.31 -7.35
CA THR A 226 -2.09 -14.11 -5.95
C THR A 226 -3.52 -13.60 -5.83
N ARG A 227 -4.16 -13.25 -6.93
CA ARG A 227 -5.57 -12.83 -6.96
C ARG A 227 -6.45 -13.98 -6.49
N GLY A 228 -7.26 -13.74 -5.43
CA GLY A 228 -8.16 -14.73 -4.86
C GLY A 228 -7.47 -15.95 -4.23
N ILE A 229 -6.16 -15.85 -3.93
CA ILE A 229 -5.40 -16.99 -3.39
C ILE A 229 -5.87 -17.40 -1.99
N ILE A 230 -6.38 -16.45 -1.21
CA ILE A 230 -7.03 -16.71 0.07
C ILE A 230 -8.50 -16.99 -0.21
N THR A 231 -8.85 -18.25 -0.26
CA THR A 231 -10.21 -18.70 -0.62
C THR A 231 -11.16 -18.68 0.57
N ALA A 232 -12.47 -18.81 0.32
CA ALA A 232 -13.47 -19.01 1.36
C ALA A 232 -13.11 -20.19 2.28
N LYS A 233 -12.56 -21.30 1.72
CA LYS A 233 -12.11 -22.46 2.49
C LYS A 233 -10.96 -22.11 3.44
N ASN A 234 -10.04 -21.25 3.04
CA ASN A 234 -8.95 -20.79 3.91
C ASN A 234 -9.52 -19.93 5.06
N LEU A 235 -10.47 -19.03 4.77
CA LEU A 235 -11.13 -18.22 5.78
C LEU A 235 -11.99 -19.06 6.75
N ASP A 236 -12.57 -20.17 6.31
CA ASP A 236 -13.27 -21.13 7.16
C ASP A 236 -12.36 -21.82 8.19
N ALA A 237 -11.05 -21.87 7.94
CA ALA A 237 -10.08 -22.39 8.90
C ALA A 237 -9.79 -21.43 10.07
N LEU A 238 -10.21 -20.15 9.99
CA LEU A 238 -10.14 -19.22 11.12
C LEU A 238 -11.02 -19.69 12.27
N ARG A 239 -10.43 -19.90 13.44
CA ARG A 239 -11.16 -20.29 14.66
C ARG A 239 -11.91 -19.07 15.23
N PRO A 240 -13.06 -19.27 15.90
CA PRO A 240 -13.69 -18.18 16.64
C PRO A 240 -12.70 -17.46 17.57
N GLY A 241 -12.71 -16.14 17.53
CA GLY A 241 -11.79 -15.26 18.29
C GLY A 241 -10.42 -15.03 17.63
N THR A 242 -10.10 -15.67 16.50
CA THR A 242 -8.88 -15.34 15.74
C THR A 242 -8.98 -13.91 15.21
N LEU A 243 -7.94 -13.10 15.43
CA LEU A 243 -7.84 -11.74 14.92
C LEU A 243 -7.32 -11.77 13.48
N PHE A 244 -7.96 -11.02 12.58
CA PHE A 244 -7.58 -10.96 11.16
C PHE A 244 -7.17 -9.55 10.76
N VAL A 245 -5.99 -9.37 10.16
CA VAL A 245 -5.46 -8.07 9.71
C VAL A 245 -5.13 -8.13 8.22
N ASN A 246 -5.64 -7.18 7.43
CA ASN A 246 -5.26 -7.03 6.03
C ASN A 246 -4.92 -5.57 5.70
N THR A 247 -3.64 -5.31 5.47
CA THR A 247 -3.09 -4.05 4.98
C THR A 247 -2.42 -4.21 3.61
N ALA A 248 -2.68 -5.33 2.92
CA ALA A 248 -2.07 -5.64 1.63
C ALA A 248 -2.95 -5.19 0.45
N ARG A 249 -3.86 -6.07 0.02
CA ARG A 249 -4.88 -5.81 -1.02
C ARG A 249 -6.12 -6.64 -0.71
N ALA A 250 -7.30 -6.11 -0.99
CA ALA A 250 -8.56 -6.86 -0.81
C ALA A 250 -8.63 -8.04 -1.79
N GLU A 251 -8.23 -7.83 -3.03
CA GLU A 251 -8.34 -8.80 -4.12
C GLU A 251 -7.41 -10.02 -4.00
N VAL A 252 -6.51 -10.09 -3.02
CA VAL A 252 -5.79 -11.35 -2.70
C VAL A 252 -6.71 -12.37 -2.03
N ILE A 253 -7.89 -11.90 -1.60
CA ILE A 253 -8.96 -12.73 -1.04
C ILE A 253 -10.00 -12.99 -2.15
N GLU A 254 -10.57 -14.19 -2.15
CA GLU A 254 -11.68 -14.56 -3.05
C GLU A 254 -12.85 -13.57 -2.90
N PRO A 255 -13.41 -13.04 -3.99
CA PRO A 255 -14.47 -12.04 -3.93
C PRO A 255 -15.63 -12.43 -3.03
N GLY A 256 -16.01 -11.54 -2.10
CA GLY A 256 -17.11 -11.75 -1.16
C GLY A 256 -16.83 -12.71 0.00
N ALA A 257 -15.74 -13.49 -0.06
CA ALA A 257 -15.44 -14.50 0.96
C ALA A 257 -15.16 -13.89 2.33
N LEU A 258 -14.42 -12.79 2.40
CA LEU A 258 -14.12 -12.11 3.66
C LEU A 258 -15.39 -11.57 4.31
N LEU A 259 -16.22 -10.84 3.56
CA LEU A 259 -17.49 -10.32 4.07
C LEU A 259 -18.37 -11.44 4.65
N ALA A 260 -18.55 -12.52 3.87
CA ALA A 260 -19.35 -13.68 4.32
C ALA A 260 -18.78 -14.31 5.60
N ARG A 261 -17.44 -14.38 5.74
CA ARG A 261 -16.79 -14.90 6.95
C ARG A 261 -17.00 -13.98 8.16
N LEU A 262 -16.83 -12.67 7.98
CA LEU A 262 -16.96 -11.68 9.06
C LEU A 262 -18.42 -11.52 9.54
N GLN A 263 -19.41 -11.70 8.66
CA GLN A 263 -20.84 -11.68 9.01
C GLN A 263 -21.26 -12.78 10.00
N ARG A 264 -20.43 -13.80 10.22
CA ARG A 264 -20.66 -14.80 11.28
C ARG A 264 -20.47 -14.20 12.68
N GLY A 265 -19.79 -13.05 12.81
CA GLY A 265 -19.66 -12.29 14.05
C GLY A 265 -18.71 -12.88 15.09
N ASP A 266 -17.89 -13.87 14.72
CA ASP A 266 -16.97 -14.58 15.63
C ASP A 266 -15.48 -14.27 15.39
N ILE A 267 -15.17 -13.40 14.41
CA ILE A 267 -13.81 -12.99 14.02
C ILE A 267 -13.71 -11.47 14.07
N PRO A 268 -12.96 -10.87 15.01
CA PRO A 268 -12.55 -9.48 14.94
C PRO A 268 -11.56 -9.29 13.77
N ALA A 269 -11.70 -8.18 13.04
CA ALA A 269 -10.81 -7.88 11.92
C ALA A 269 -10.42 -6.41 11.84
N ALA A 270 -9.24 -6.13 11.26
CA ALA A 270 -8.79 -4.79 10.94
C ALA A 270 -8.36 -4.73 9.47
N LEU A 271 -8.93 -3.79 8.73
CA LEU A 271 -8.78 -3.69 7.29
C LEU A 271 -8.38 -2.26 6.90
N ASP A 272 -7.34 -2.15 6.09
CA ASP A 272 -6.92 -0.88 5.46
C ASP A 272 -7.22 -0.85 3.96
N VAL A 273 -7.72 -1.97 3.39
CA VAL A 273 -7.96 -2.13 1.95
C VAL A 273 -9.31 -2.79 1.68
N PHE A 274 -9.96 -2.41 0.56
CA PHE A 274 -11.32 -2.79 0.23
C PHE A 274 -11.48 -3.12 -1.25
N ASP A 275 -12.48 -3.95 -1.61
CA ASP A 275 -12.78 -4.30 -3.00
C ASP A 275 -13.18 -3.06 -3.83
N HIS A 276 -13.81 -2.09 -3.19
CA HIS A 276 -14.16 -0.79 -3.78
C HIS A 276 -13.66 0.33 -2.87
N GLU A 277 -12.85 1.21 -3.39
CA GLU A 277 -12.29 2.36 -2.69
C GLU A 277 -12.65 3.68 -3.42
N PRO A 278 -13.19 4.69 -2.73
CA PRO A 278 -13.48 4.77 -1.29
C PRO A 278 -14.61 3.84 -0.83
N LEU A 279 -14.48 3.28 0.38
CA LEU A 279 -15.54 2.46 0.98
C LEU A 279 -16.80 3.30 1.22
N ALA A 280 -17.96 2.84 0.74
CA ALA A 280 -19.22 3.55 0.92
C ALA A 280 -19.68 3.48 2.40
N ALA A 281 -20.28 4.57 2.88
CA ALA A 281 -20.73 4.65 4.29
C ALA A 281 -21.83 3.62 4.66
N ASP A 282 -22.56 3.11 3.66
CA ASP A 282 -23.59 2.09 3.81
C ASP A 282 -23.07 0.67 3.54
N ASP A 283 -21.77 0.51 3.27
CA ASP A 283 -21.15 -0.79 3.06
C ASP A 283 -21.42 -1.72 4.26
N PRO A 284 -21.75 -3.01 4.00
CA PRO A 284 -21.97 -3.99 5.06
C PRO A 284 -20.83 -4.11 6.08
N LEU A 285 -19.56 -3.94 5.67
CA LEU A 285 -18.39 -3.99 6.56
C LEU A 285 -18.50 -2.93 7.67
N CYS A 286 -19.02 -1.73 7.37
CA CYS A 286 -19.19 -0.65 8.35
C CYS A 286 -20.19 -0.98 9.47
N LYS A 287 -20.97 -2.05 9.32
CA LYS A 287 -22.03 -2.46 10.27
C LYS A 287 -21.65 -3.67 11.11
N ILE A 288 -20.52 -4.31 10.82
CA ILE A 288 -20.10 -5.53 11.55
C ILE A 288 -19.37 -5.10 12.84
N PRO A 289 -19.84 -5.54 14.02
CA PRO A 289 -19.15 -5.27 15.28
C PRO A 289 -17.74 -5.88 15.33
N GLY A 290 -16.82 -5.20 16.01
CA GLY A 290 -15.45 -5.70 16.19
C GLY A 290 -14.55 -5.53 14.95
N ILE A 291 -14.96 -4.71 13.98
CA ILE A 291 -14.17 -4.38 12.80
C ILE A 291 -13.54 -3.00 12.98
N VAL A 292 -12.24 -2.88 12.69
CA VAL A 292 -11.48 -1.63 12.60
C VAL A 292 -11.18 -1.36 11.14
N LEU A 293 -11.53 -0.16 10.66
CA LEU A 293 -11.38 0.23 9.25
C LEU A 293 -10.52 1.50 9.15
N THR A 294 -9.55 1.50 8.23
CA THR A 294 -8.76 2.69 7.88
C THR A 294 -8.74 2.90 6.36
N PRO A 295 -8.67 4.14 5.85
CA PRO A 295 -8.94 4.45 4.45
C PRO A 295 -7.69 4.33 3.55
N HIS A 296 -7.08 3.13 3.49
CA HIS A 296 -5.90 2.78 2.67
C HIS A 296 -4.72 3.73 2.90
N ILE A 297 -4.36 3.91 4.17
CA ILE A 297 -3.34 4.89 4.62
C ILE A 297 -2.11 4.25 5.25
N ALA A 298 -1.99 2.92 5.27
CA ALA A 298 -0.89 2.23 5.93
C ALA A 298 0.51 2.71 5.49
N TRP A 299 0.66 3.19 4.25
CA TRP A 299 1.89 3.73 3.69
C TRP A 299 2.13 5.22 4.00
N ARG A 300 1.16 5.95 4.57
CA ARG A 300 1.18 7.41 4.71
C ARG A 300 1.98 7.86 5.93
N THR A 301 3.30 7.80 5.85
CA THR A 301 4.23 8.29 6.88
C THR A 301 5.30 9.20 6.27
N ASP A 302 5.95 10.01 7.09
CA ASP A 302 7.07 10.87 6.71
C ASP A 302 8.23 10.06 6.09
N GLY A 303 8.60 8.93 6.70
CA GLY A 303 9.65 8.05 6.20
C GLY A 303 9.31 7.45 4.83
N ALA A 304 8.07 6.99 4.65
CA ALA A 304 7.61 6.46 3.37
C ALA A 304 7.59 7.55 2.28
N TYR A 305 7.17 8.78 2.60
CA TYR A 305 7.20 9.89 1.65
C TYR A 305 8.61 10.25 1.20
N ILE A 306 9.60 10.25 2.12
CA ILE A 306 11.00 10.48 1.77
C ILE A 306 11.50 9.40 0.82
N GLY A 307 11.28 8.13 1.14
CA GLY A 307 11.71 7.00 0.32
C GLY A 307 11.05 6.96 -1.06
N MET A 308 9.73 7.15 -1.11
CA MET A 308 8.94 7.16 -2.34
C MET A 308 9.35 8.28 -3.28
N THR A 309 9.34 9.52 -2.79
CA THR A 309 9.61 10.70 -3.63
C THR A 309 11.02 10.66 -4.22
N LYS A 310 12.00 10.16 -3.45
CA LYS A 310 13.35 9.93 -3.93
C LYS A 310 13.38 8.95 -5.10
N GLN A 311 12.75 7.79 -4.96
CA GLN A 311 12.77 6.76 -6.00
C GLN A 311 12.00 7.17 -7.25
N VAL A 312 10.85 7.85 -7.13
CA VAL A 312 10.11 8.41 -8.28
C VAL A 312 11.00 9.35 -9.09
N VAL A 313 11.69 10.29 -8.43
CA VAL A 313 12.59 11.22 -9.11
C VAL A 313 13.81 10.52 -9.70
N GLN A 314 14.37 9.51 -9.01
CA GLN A 314 15.46 8.69 -9.54
C GLN A 314 15.05 7.91 -10.80
N SER A 315 13.83 7.37 -10.85
CA SER A 315 13.30 6.67 -12.03
C SER A 315 13.24 7.60 -13.25
N ILE A 316 12.76 8.82 -13.06
CA ILE A 316 12.73 9.84 -14.13
C ILE A 316 14.16 10.23 -14.55
N ALA A 317 15.07 10.45 -13.60
CA ALA A 317 16.46 10.78 -13.91
C ALA A 317 17.16 9.67 -14.69
N ALA A 318 16.95 8.41 -14.31
CA ALA A 318 17.48 7.25 -15.00
C ALA A 318 16.93 7.14 -16.43
N PHE A 319 15.61 7.37 -16.60
CA PHE A 319 14.99 7.35 -17.93
C PHE A 319 15.67 8.31 -18.91
N PHE A 320 15.84 9.58 -18.54
CA PHE A 320 16.46 10.59 -19.43
C PHE A 320 17.96 10.37 -19.63
N LYS A 321 18.64 9.63 -18.75
CA LYS A 321 20.05 9.23 -18.91
C LYS A 321 20.21 7.93 -19.71
N GLY A 322 19.12 7.25 -20.08
CA GLY A 322 19.16 5.95 -20.74
C GLY A 322 19.56 4.81 -19.80
N GLU A 323 19.42 5.01 -18.50
CA GLU A 323 19.69 4.02 -17.45
C GLU A 323 18.40 3.29 -17.04
N GLU A 324 18.53 2.19 -16.30
CA GLU A 324 17.40 1.47 -15.71
C GLU A 324 17.35 1.68 -14.20
N PHE A 325 16.16 2.00 -13.67
CA PHE A 325 15.90 2.05 -12.24
C PHE A 325 14.42 1.74 -11.98
N ASN A 326 14.16 0.66 -11.25
CA ASN A 326 12.80 0.20 -10.90
C ASN A 326 11.85 0.08 -12.12
N VAL A 327 12.37 -0.36 -13.27
CA VAL A 327 11.59 -0.53 -14.50
C VAL A 327 10.67 -1.74 -14.37
N VAL A 328 9.40 -1.56 -14.70
CA VAL A 328 8.38 -2.61 -14.73
C VAL A 328 8.06 -3.01 -16.17
N VAL A 329 8.01 -2.01 -17.07
CA VAL A 329 7.81 -2.18 -18.51
C VAL A 329 8.76 -1.25 -19.27
#